data_80969ea8515d6560261285559deb34b4
#
_entry.id   80969ea8515d6560261285559deb34b4
#
_cell.length_a   1.000
_cell.length_b   1.000
_cell.length_c   1.000
_cell.angle_alpha   90.00
_cell.angle_beta   90.00
_cell.angle_gamma   90.00
#
_symmetry.space_group_name_H-M   'P 1'
#
loop_
_entity.id
_entity.type
_entity.pdbx_description
1 polymer ?
#
loop_
_entity_poly.entity_id
_entity_poly.type
_entity_poly.pdbx_seq_one_letter_code
_entity_poly.pdbx_strand_id
1 'polypeptide(L)'
;MSGGLASRRNVVFGTAGLAVLVGVGASKLAGTVVRRGMPIEQLMPGRAVSEPVTLSLSGPEGAHSSLVSRRGTPFLLHVWATWCPPCRHELPALAGFMRTWGTDCPVVPVAVSSGSPDDVRAFLDRNGIADLPAWTVDGTALKDWYRAAALAIPVTFLIDDAGRIRATAAGPLDWRSSDAVGVLHQVLAATTD
;
A
#
# COMPACT_ATOMS: atom_id res chain seq x y z
N MET A 1 51.11 -60.09 53.63
CA MET A 1 52.21 -60.04 52.67
C MET A 1 51.86 -58.86 51.74
N SER A 2 52.66 -57.84 51.95
CA SER A 2 53.37 -57.05 50.95
C SER A 2 52.42 -56.27 50.05
N GLY A 3 52.42 -55.07 49.97
CA GLY A 3 53.39 -54.00 50.09
C GLY A 3 53.13 -53.08 48.97
N GLY A 4 53.10 -51.88 49.10
CA GLY A 4 53.97 -50.83 48.71
C GLY A 4 53.24 -49.82 47.75
N LEU A 5 53.40 -48.80 47.99
CA LEU A 5 54.18 -47.59 47.85
C LEU A 5 53.38 -46.43 47.25
N ALA A 6 53.47 -45.36 47.91
CA ALA A 6 53.07 -44.02 47.55
C ALA A 6 53.74 -43.53 46.23
N SER A 7 53.06 -42.73 45.49
CA SER A 7 53.72 -41.71 44.71
C SER A 7 52.92 -40.42 44.80
N ARG A 8 53.50 -39.49 45.47
CA ARG A 8 53.18 -38.06 45.43
C ARG A 8 53.51 -37.55 44.05
N ARG A 9 52.70 -36.74 43.45
CA ARG A 9 53.20 -35.65 42.63
C ARG A 9 52.11 -34.63 42.25
N ASN A 10 52.38 -33.49 42.79
CA ASN A 10 52.22 -32.15 42.22
C ASN A 10 50.82 -31.62 41.96
N VAL A 11 50.38 -30.83 42.91
CA VAL A 11 49.45 -29.74 42.78
C VAL A 11 50.02 -28.67 41.84
N VAL A 12 49.39 -28.49 40.69
CA VAL A 12 49.61 -27.30 39.86
C VAL A 12 48.44 -26.40 40.09
N PHE A 13 48.69 -25.28 40.76
CA PHE A 13 47.74 -24.16 40.87
C PHE A 13 47.65 -23.51 39.49
N GLY A 14 46.64 -23.85 38.73
CA GLY A 14 46.22 -23.10 37.56
C GLY A 14 45.36 -21.91 38.03
N THR A 15 45.87 -20.72 37.85
CA THR A 15 45.15 -19.47 38.02
C THR A 15 43.99 -19.43 37.03
N ALA A 16 42.80 -19.67 37.54
CA ALA A 16 41.55 -19.44 36.77
C ALA A 16 41.42 -17.94 36.52
N GLY A 17 41.78 -17.52 35.31
CA GLY A 17 41.47 -16.21 34.83
C GLY A 17 39.95 -16.06 34.70
N LEU A 18 39.38 -15.19 35.54
CA LEU A 18 37.99 -14.79 35.47
C LEU A 18 37.79 -14.00 34.18
N ALA A 19 37.39 -14.67 33.11
CA ALA A 19 36.92 -14.01 31.90
C ALA A 19 35.58 -13.35 32.21
N VAL A 20 35.59 -12.06 32.50
CA VAL A 20 34.40 -11.22 32.52
C VAL A 20 33.94 -11.10 31.07
N LEU A 21 32.99 -11.95 30.71
CA LEU A 21 32.22 -11.75 29.50
C LEU A 21 31.33 -10.52 29.71
N VAL A 22 31.83 -9.35 29.29
CA VAL A 22 30.99 -8.19 29.05
C VAL A 22 30.06 -8.57 27.94
N GLY A 23 28.87 -9.04 28.31
CA GLY A 23 27.77 -9.21 27.40
C GLY A 23 27.38 -7.83 26.87
N VAL A 24 27.95 -7.49 25.72
CA VAL A 24 27.42 -6.39 24.90
C VAL A 24 26.01 -6.81 24.56
N GLY A 25 25.04 -6.27 25.30
CA GLY A 25 23.64 -6.40 24.99
C GLY A 25 23.45 -5.89 23.58
N ALA A 26 23.27 -6.80 22.64
CA ALA A 26 22.72 -6.50 21.34
C ALA A 26 21.33 -5.97 21.60
N SER A 27 21.20 -4.67 21.81
CA SER A 27 19.94 -3.96 21.68
C SER A 27 19.45 -4.29 20.29
N LYS A 28 18.53 -5.25 20.22
CA LYS A 28 17.70 -5.43 19.02
C LYS A 28 16.96 -4.12 18.86
N LEU A 29 17.55 -3.20 18.11
CA LEU A 29 16.81 -2.22 17.36
C LEU A 29 15.88 -3.03 16.49
N ALA A 30 14.71 -3.38 17.04
CA ALA A 30 13.58 -3.77 16.27
C ALA A 30 13.20 -2.51 15.47
N GLY A 31 13.98 -2.23 14.44
CA GLY A 31 13.61 -1.26 13.42
C GLY A 31 12.24 -1.75 12.95
N THR A 32 11.21 -0.98 13.27
CA THR A 32 9.90 -1.17 12.68
C THR A 32 10.15 -1.13 11.18
N VAL A 33 10.14 -2.29 10.54
CA VAL A 33 10.16 -2.38 9.09
C VAL A 33 8.85 -1.78 8.66
N VAL A 34 8.86 -0.46 8.44
CA VAL A 34 7.78 0.20 7.74
C VAL A 34 7.77 -0.50 6.38
N ARG A 35 6.82 -1.38 6.18
CA ARG A 35 6.60 -1.99 4.87
C ARG A 35 6.29 -0.85 3.93
N ARG A 36 7.29 -0.44 3.16
CA ARG A 36 7.06 0.46 2.03
C ARG A 36 6.07 -0.23 1.12
N GLY A 37 5.13 0.54 0.59
CA GLY A 37 4.24 0.05 -0.45
C GLY A 37 5.04 -0.40 -1.68
N MET A 38 4.37 -1.02 -2.61
CA MET A 38 4.95 -1.36 -3.90
C MET A 38 5.31 -0.08 -4.67
N PRO A 39 6.39 -0.08 -5.46
CA PRO A 39 6.75 1.05 -6.29
C PRO A 39 5.66 1.33 -7.35
N ILE A 40 5.42 2.60 -7.68
CA ILE A 40 4.41 3.02 -8.68
C ILE A 40 4.76 2.49 -10.08
N GLU A 41 6.01 2.22 -10.35
CA GLU A 41 6.51 1.58 -11.58
C GLU A 41 5.85 0.23 -11.88
N GLN A 42 5.27 -0.43 -10.89
CA GLN A 42 4.46 -1.65 -11.13
C GLN A 42 3.21 -1.39 -11.96
N LEU A 43 2.81 -0.12 -12.10
CA LEU A 43 1.71 0.29 -12.95
C LEU A 43 2.14 0.62 -14.39
N MET A 44 3.38 0.29 -14.80
CA MET A 44 3.76 0.43 -16.22
C MET A 44 2.76 -0.33 -17.10
N PRO A 45 2.21 0.34 -18.15
CA PRO A 45 1.10 -0.21 -18.89
C PRO A 45 1.49 -1.45 -19.69
N GLY A 46 0.69 -2.49 -19.52
CA GLY A 46 0.70 -3.69 -20.34
C GLY A 46 -0.40 -3.66 -21.41
N ARG A 47 -0.72 -4.85 -21.93
CA ARG A 47 -1.87 -5.01 -22.84
C ARG A 47 -3.18 -4.73 -22.08
N ALA A 48 -4.15 -4.11 -22.75
CA ALA A 48 -5.49 -3.92 -22.19
C ALA A 48 -6.15 -5.28 -21.87
N VAL A 49 -6.68 -5.41 -20.66
CA VAL A 49 -7.20 -6.69 -20.14
C VAL A 49 -8.67 -6.65 -19.69
N SER A 50 -9.36 -5.53 -19.90
CA SER A 50 -10.76 -5.38 -19.52
C SER A 50 -11.61 -4.74 -20.60
N GLU A 51 -12.92 -4.86 -20.43
CA GLU A 51 -13.87 -3.94 -21.06
C GLU A 51 -13.69 -2.53 -20.49
N PRO A 52 -14.10 -1.50 -21.25
CA PRO A 52 -14.07 -0.13 -20.72
C PRO A 52 -14.84 0.01 -19.41
N VAL A 53 -14.30 0.83 -18.49
CA VAL A 53 -14.94 1.09 -17.21
C VAL A 53 -16.29 1.78 -17.37
N THR A 54 -17.30 1.27 -16.67
CA THR A 54 -18.68 1.80 -16.66
C THR A 54 -19.18 2.10 -15.25
N LEU A 55 -18.27 2.11 -14.25
CA LEU A 55 -18.62 2.27 -12.86
C LEU A 55 -19.16 3.67 -12.56
N SER A 56 -20.25 3.71 -11.81
CA SER A 56 -20.80 4.91 -11.19
C SER A 56 -20.29 5.05 -9.76
N LEU A 57 -20.04 6.28 -9.35
CA LEU A 57 -19.57 6.64 -8.02
C LEU A 57 -20.67 7.44 -7.32
N SER A 58 -20.83 7.20 -6.02
CA SER A 58 -21.66 8.00 -5.13
C SER A 58 -20.76 8.80 -4.19
N GLY A 59 -21.06 10.07 -4.01
CA GLY A 59 -20.37 10.98 -3.10
C GLY A 59 -21.30 11.49 -1.99
N PRO A 60 -20.75 12.26 -1.03
CA PRO A 60 -21.53 12.89 0.02
C PRO A 60 -22.63 13.80 -0.55
N GLU A 61 -23.65 14.06 0.27
CA GLU A 61 -24.75 14.97 -0.07
C GLU A 61 -25.48 14.61 -1.37
N GLY A 62 -25.47 13.31 -1.73
CA GLY A 62 -26.10 12.81 -2.95
C GLY A 62 -25.34 13.12 -4.24
N ALA A 63 -24.06 13.51 -4.15
CA ALA A 63 -23.25 13.70 -5.33
C ALA A 63 -23.05 12.39 -6.11
N HIS A 64 -23.08 12.47 -7.43
CA HIS A 64 -22.85 11.35 -8.33
C HIS A 64 -21.78 11.67 -9.37
N SER A 65 -21.00 10.68 -9.74
CA SER A 65 -20.02 10.76 -10.81
C SER A 65 -19.97 9.44 -11.58
N SER A 66 -19.42 9.46 -12.78
CA SER A 66 -19.22 8.25 -13.56
C SER A 66 -17.78 8.21 -14.08
N LEU A 67 -17.14 7.05 -13.98
CA LEU A 67 -15.79 6.87 -14.54
C LEU A 67 -15.79 6.90 -16.07
N VAL A 68 -16.95 6.74 -16.71
CA VAL A 68 -17.12 6.93 -18.16
C VAL A 68 -16.75 8.34 -18.59
N SER A 69 -17.03 9.36 -17.76
CA SER A 69 -16.71 10.76 -18.07
C SER A 69 -15.21 11.06 -18.09
N ARG A 70 -14.37 10.13 -17.62
CA ARG A 70 -12.90 10.24 -17.65
C ARG A 70 -12.27 9.67 -18.92
N ARG A 71 -13.07 9.15 -19.89
CA ARG A 71 -12.54 8.70 -21.18
C ARG A 71 -11.83 9.85 -21.90
N GLY A 72 -10.77 9.52 -22.60
CA GLY A 72 -9.87 10.49 -23.25
C GLY A 72 -8.68 10.90 -22.40
N THR A 73 -8.62 10.47 -21.12
CA THR A 73 -7.49 10.79 -20.24
C THR A 73 -7.18 9.58 -19.34
N PRO A 74 -5.96 9.04 -19.38
CA PRO A 74 -5.57 7.95 -18.48
C PRO A 74 -5.63 8.38 -17.01
N PHE A 75 -5.99 7.44 -16.13
CA PHE A 75 -6.06 7.71 -14.70
C PHE A 75 -5.81 6.45 -13.87
N LEU A 76 -5.58 6.63 -12.58
CA LEU A 76 -5.52 5.55 -11.60
C LEU A 76 -6.84 5.45 -10.83
N LEU A 77 -7.46 4.27 -10.84
CA LEU A 77 -8.56 3.95 -9.94
C LEU A 77 -8.00 3.22 -8.72
N HIS A 78 -7.98 3.88 -7.57
CA HIS A 78 -7.47 3.32 -6.31
C HIS A 78 -8.62 2.88 -5.42
N VAL A 79 -8.77 1.56 -5.24
CA VAL A 79 -9.87 0.96 -4.47
C VAL A 79 -9.39 0.61 -3.07
N TRP A 80 -10.13 1.09 -2.07
CA TRP A 80 -9.81 0.92 -0.66
C TRP A 80 -11.06 0.68 0.19
N ALA A 81 -10.90 0.44 1.51
CA ALA A 81 -12.03 0.36 2.45
C ALA A 81 -11.65 0.89 3.84
N THR A 82 -12.65 1.41 4.56
CA THR A 82 -12.47 1.95 5.92
C THR A 82 -12.03 0.89 6.94
N TRP A 83 -12.42 -0.35 6.76
CA TRP A 83 -12.08 -1.50 7.61
C TRP A 83 -10.78 -2.20 7.22
N CYS A 84 -10.13 -1.82 6.12
CA CYS A 84 -8.92 -2.44 5.59
C CYS A 84 -7.65 -1.83 6.25
N PRO A 85 -6.91 -2.54 7.13
CA PRO A 85 -5.76 -1.97 7.83
C PRO A 85 -4.64 -1.46 6.91
N PRO A 86 -4.18 -2.19 5.86
CA PRO A 86 -3.16 -1.67 4.95
C PRO A 86 -3.65 -0.44 4.17
N CYS A 87 -4.95 -0.37 3.80
CA CYS A 87 -5.52 0.82 3.17
C CYS A 87 -5.40 2.04 4.09
N ARG A 88 -5.85 1.92 5.34
CA ARG A 88 -5.77 3.01 6.34
C ARG A 88 -4.35 3.50 6.57
N HIS A 89 -3.37 2.62 6.45
CA HIS A 89 -1.96 2.96 6.63
C HIS A 89 -1.42 3.80 5.47
N GLU A 90 -1.86 3.55 4.24
CA GLU A 90 -1.37 4.28 3.06
C GLU A 90 -2.13 5.58 2.76
N LEU A 91 -3.40 5.71 3.16
CA LEU A 91 -4.24 6.88 2.84
C LEU A 91 -3.61 8.23 3.19
N PRO A 92 -2.91 8.43 4.33
CA PRO A 92 -2.22 9.71 4.60
C PRO A 92 -1.13 10.04 3.58
N ALA A 93 -0.44 9.01 3.06
CA ALA A 93 0.57 9.19 2.02
C ALA A 93 -0.09 9.54 0.68
N LEU A 94 -1.17 8.85 0.32
CA LEU A 94 -1.96 9.16 -0.86
C LEU A 94 -2.52 10.59 -0.81
N ALA A 95 -3.07 11.02 0.33
CA ALA A 95 -3.53 12.40 0.50
C ALA A 95 -2.40 13.42 0.28
N GLY A 96 -1.21 13.14 0.85
CA GLY A 96 -0.01 13.96 0.62
C GLY A 96 0.39 14.01 -0.85
N PHE A 97 0.41 12.88 -1.52
CA PHE A 97 0.69 12.77 -2.95
C PHE A 97 -0.30 13.61 -3.80
N MET A 98 -1.60 13.46 -3.55
CA MET A 98 -2.64 14.21 -4.29
C MET A 98 -2.51 15.71 -4.08
N ARG A 99 -2.17 16.19 -2.87
CA ARG A 99 -1.87 17.62 -2.63
C ARG A 99 -0.66 18.11 -3.39
N THR A 100 0.40 17.30 -3.45
CA THR A 100 1.62 17.64 -4.21
C THR A 100 1.37 17.71 -5.70
N TRP A 101 0.51 16.82 -6.22
CA TRP A 101 0.12 16.83 -7.64
C TRP A 101 -0.73 18.04 -8.00
N GLY A 102 -1.69 18.40 -7.15
CA GLY A 102 -2.61 19.51 -7.38
C GLY A 102 -4.01 19.08 -7.83
N THR A 103 -4.77 20.03 -8.39
CA THR A 103 -6.21 19.88 -8.69
C THR A 103 -6.53 18.81 -9.75
N ASP A 104 -5.63 18.60 -10.70
CA ASP A 104 -5.82 17.68 -11.81
C ASP A 104 -5.20 16.29 -11.53
N CYS A 105 -5.10 15.92 -10.25
CA CYS A 105 -4.53 14.65 -9.87
C CYS A 105 -5.28 13.49 -10.56
N PRO A 106 -4.54 12.63 -11.29
CA PRO A 106 -5.15 11.54 -12.05
C PRO A 106 -5.54 10.34 -11.18
N VAL A 107 -5.40 10.44 -9.86
CA VAL A 107 -5.80 9.37 -8.95
C VAL A 107 -7.23 9.57 -8.48
N VAL A 108 -8.06 8.54 -8.64
CA VAL A 108 -9.44 8.50 -8.19
C VAL A 108 -9.55 7.47 -7.07
N PRO A 109 -9.44 7.89 -5.80
CA PRO A 109 -9.67 6.98 -4.68
C PRO A 109 -11.18 6.74 -4.51
N VAL A 110 -11.54 5.45 -4.38
CA VAL A 110 -12.93 5.04 -4.18
C VAL A 110 -13.02 4.01 -3.05
N ALA A 111 -13.94 4.22 -2.13
CA ALA A 111 -14.19 3.28 -1.06
C ALA A 111 -15.20 2.20 -1.51
N VAL A 112 -14.94 0.94 -1.15
CA VAL A 112 -15.85 -0.18 -1.38
C VAL A 112 -16.28 -0.79 -0.05
N SER A 113 -17.56 -1.20 0.06
CA SER A 113 -18.09 -1.85 1.27
C SER A 113 -17.76 -1.11 2.58
N SER A 114 -17.86 0.21 2.56
CA SER A 114 -17.43 1.12 3.64
C SER A 114 -18.56 1.96 4.23
N GLY A 115 -19.81 1.58 4.00
CA GLY A 115 -21.00 2.35 4.36
C GLY A 115 -21.39 3.37 3.28
N SER A 116 -22.15 4.38 3.67
CA SER A 116 -22.54 5.48 2.80
C SER A 116 -21.34 6.42 2.49
N PRO A 117 -21.45 7.28 1.47
CA PRO A 117 -20.44 8.31 1.22
C PRO A 117 -20.21 9.24 2.42
N ASP A 118 -21.27 9.53 3.20
CA ASP A 118 -21.17 10.36 4.41
C ASP A 118 -20.43 9.63 5.54
N ASP A 119 -20.59 8.31 5.67
CA ASP A 119 -19.78 7.49 6.60
C ASP A 119 -18.30 7.52 6.21
N VAL A 120 -18.01 7.43 4.92
CA VAL A 120 -16.64 7.54 4.38
C VAL A 120 -16.09 8.94 4.65
N ARG A 121 -16.85 10.01 4.41
CA ARG A 121 -16.45 11.39 4.72
C ARG A 121 -16.12 11.54 6.21
N ALA A 122 -17.01 11.11 7.08
CA ALA A 122 -16.79 11.16 8.53
C ALA A 122 -15.56 10.34 8.97
N PHE A 123 -15.28 9.22 8.30
CA PHE A 123 -14.07 8.45 8.55
C PHE A 123 -12.81 9.24 8.15
N LEU A 124 -12.78 9.86 6.96
CA LEU A 124 -11.65 10.65 6.47
C LEU A 124 -11.37 11.84 7.39
N ASP A 125 -12.43 12.55 7.83
CA ASP A 125 -12.33 13.69 8.75
C ASP A 125 -11.72 13.29 10.09
N ARG A 126 -12.20 12.21 10.71
CA ARG A 126 -11.67 11.69 11.99
C ARG A 126 -10.22 11.23 11.90
N ASN A 127 -9.72 10.90 10.72
CA ASN A 127 -8.34 10.44 10.52
C ASN A 127 -7.43 11.54 9.98
N GLY A 128 -7.89 12.81 9.90
CA GLY A 128 -7.08 13.97 9.47
C GLY A 128 -6.69 13.93 7.99
N ILE A 129 -7.50 13.28 7.15
CA ILE A 129 -7.30 13.12 5.70
C ILE A 129 -8.53 13.59 4.91
N ALA A 130 -9.17 14.65 5.38
CA ALA A 130 -10.37 15.26 4.79
C ALA A 130 -10.18 15.71 3.32
N ASP A 131 -8.94 15.90 2.89
CA ASP A 131 -8.60 16.28 1.51
C ASP A 131 -8.90 15.18 0.49
N LEU A 132 -9.03 13.92 0.95
CA LEU A 132 -9.39 12.82 0.06
C LEU A 132 -10.89 12.89 -0.30
N PRO A 133 -11.25 12.69 -1.58
CA PRO A 133 -12.64 12.62 -1.96
C PRO A 133 -13.31 11.36 -1.36
N ALA A 134 -14.52 11.53 -0.84
CA ALA A 134 -15.28 10.46 -0.20
C ALA A 134 -16.19 9.72 -1.21
N TRP A 135 -15.64 9.35 -2.36
CA TRP A 135 -16.33 8.56 -3.34
C TRP A 135 -16.47 7.10 -2.90
N THR A 136 -17.63 6.52 -3.15
CA THR A 136 -17.91 5.10 -2.97
C THR A 136 -18.29 4.45 -4.29
N VAL A 137 -18.04 3.14 -4.38
CA VAL A 137 -18.46 2.32 -5.52
C VAL A 137 -19.20 1.09 -5.02
N ASP A 138 -20.20 0.64 -5.77
CA ASP A 138 -20.87 -0.62 -5.49
C ASP A 138 -19.91 -1.81 -5.66
N GLY A 139 -19.82 -2.63 -4.62
CA GLY A 139 -18.86 -3.74 -4.60
C GLY A 139 -19.19 -4.86 -5.58
N THR A 140 -20.48 -5.05 -5.91
CA THR A 140 -20.91 -6.05 -6.91
C THR A 140 -20.56 -5.54 -8.30
N ALA A 141 -20.94 -4.31 -8.64
CA ALA A 141 -20.62 -3.68 -9.92
C ALA A 141 -19.09 -3.66 -10.18
N LEU A 142 -18.29 -3.38 -9.14
CA LEU A 142 -16.83 -3.40 -9.23
C LEU A 142 -16.30 -4.80 -9.53
N LYS A 143 -16.77 -5.84 -8.83
CA LYS A 143 -16.39 -7.24 -9.09
C LYS A 143 -16.79 -7.71 -10.47
N ASP A 144 -17.98 -7.38 -10.91
CA ASP A 144 -18.51 -7.74 -12.22
C ASP A 144 -17.69 -7.10 -13.34
N TRP A 145 -17.32 -5.82 -13.19
CA TRP A 145 -16.46 -5.13 -14.15
C TRP A 145 -15.05 -5.73 -14.19
N TYR A 146 -14.45 -5.95 -13.03
CA TYR A 146 -13.09 -6.53 -12.95
C TYR A 146 -13.05 -8.04 -13.22
N ARG A 147 -14.23 -8.71 -13.22
CA ARG A 147 -14.39 -10.16 -13.41
C ARG A 147 -13.55 -10.99 -12.43
N ALA A 148 -13.41 -10.51 -11.20
CA ALA A 148 -12.65 -11.19 -10.17
C ALA A 148 -13.56 -11.90 -9.17
N ALA A 149 -13.25 -13.15 -8.85
CA ALA A 149 -13.94 -13.90 -7.81
C ALA A 149 -13.80 -13.28 -6.43
N ALA A 150 -12.66 -12.62 -6.18
CA ALA A 150 -12.38 -11.86 -4.96
C ALA A 150 -11.60 -10.58 -5.29
N LEU A 151 -11.88 -9.51 -4.56
CA LEU A 151 -11.16 -8.25 -4.66
C LEU A 151 -10.18 -8.16 -3.49
N ALA A 152 -8.87 -8.27 -3.77
CA ALA A 152 -7.85 -7.91 -2.80
C ALA A 152 -7.75 -6.39 -2.73
N ILE A 153 -7.79 -5.80 -1.53
CA ILE A 153 -7.64 -4.35 -1.30
C ILE A 153 -6.51 -4.05 -0.33
N PRO A 154 -5.81 -2.91 -0.49
CA PRO A 154 -6.02 -1.96 -1.55
C PRO A 154 -5.63 -2.51 -2.92
N VAL A 155 -6.25 -2.01 -3.98
CA VAL A 155 -5.86 -2.31 -5.35
C VAL A 155 -5.91 -1.04 -6.19
N THR A 156 -4.91 -0.87 -7.04
CA THR A 156 -4.85 0.26 -7.97
C THR A 156 -4.84 -0.25 -9.39
N PHE A 157 -5.74 0.27 -10.20
CA PHE A 157 -5.83 0.01 -11.63
C PHE A 157 -5.33 1.21 -12.41
N LEU A 158 -4.43 0.99 -13.35
CA LEU A 158 -4.14 1.95 -14.42
C LEU A 158 -5.18 1.78 -15.50
N ILE A 159 -5.93 2.84 -15.78
CA ILE A 159 -6.98 2.89 -16.78
C ILE A 159 -6.50 3.76 -17.93
N ASP A 160 -6.61 3.25 -19.16
CA ASP A 160 -6.25 4.01 -20.37
C ASP A 160 -7.35 5.04 -20.77
N ASP A 161 -7.08 5.81 -21.80
CA ASP A 161 -8.00 6.80 -22.35
C ASP A 161 -9.29 6.18 -22.93
N ALA A 162 -9.24 4.92 -23.36
CA ALA A 162 -10.41 4.15 -23.76
C ALA A 162 -11.19 3.58 -22.56
N GLY A 163 -10.70 3.77 -21.33
CA GLY A 163 -11.33 3.28 -20.11
C GLY A 163 -10.98 1.83 -19.75
N ARG A 164 -9.94 1.23 -20.30
CA ARG A 164 -9.58 -0.17 -20.10
C ARG A 164 -8.41 -0.32 -19.14
N ILE A 165 -8.37 -1.42 -18.38
CA ILE A 165 -7.25 -1.72 -17.48
C ILE A 165 -5.99 -2.05 -18.30
N ARG A 166 -4.90 -1.33 -18.04
CA ARG A 166 -3.58 -1.55 -18.60
C ARG A 166 -2.58 -2.13 -17.60
N ALA A 167 -2.79 -1.90 -16.31
CA ALA A 167 -2.01 -2.50 -15.23
C ALA A 167 -2.84 -2.59 -13.95
N THR A 168 -2.43 -3.47 -13.04
CA THR A 168 -3.05 -3.67 -11.73
C THR A 168 -1.97 -3.90 -10.68
N ALA A 169 -2.01 -3.13 -9.60
CA ALA A 169 -1.19 -3.33 -8.42
C ALA A 169 -2.08 -3.73 -7.24
N ALA A 170 -1.96 -4.97 -6.76
CA ALA A 170 -2.71 -5.49 -5.62
C ALA A 170 -1.88 -5.37 -4.34
N GLY A 171 -2.27 -4.46 -3.46
CA GLY A 171 -1.58 -4.06 -2.23
C GLY A 171 -1.26 -2.57 -2.20
N PRO A 172 -0.73 -2.06 -1.08
CA PRO A 172 -0.42 -0.64 -0.93
C PRO A 172 0.71 -0.19 -1.86
N LEU A 173 0.59 1.00 -2.43
CA LEU A 173 1.64 1.67 -3.21
C LEU A 173 2.48 2.61 -2.35
N ASP A 174 3.73 2.85 -2.74
CA ASP A 174 4.62 3.81 -2.08
C ASP A 174 4.39 5.24 -2.60
N TRP A 175 3.30 5.86 -2.17
CA TRP A 175 2.96 7.25 -2.48
C TRP A 175 3.95 8.28 -1.90
N ARG A 176 4.89 7.85 -1.02
CA ARG A 176 5.89 8.72 -0.37
C ARG A 176 7.22 8.74 -1.10
N SER A 177 7.38 7.95 -2.13
CA SER A 177 8.60 7.99 -2.94
C SER A 177 8.85 9.43 -3.40
N SER A 178 10.09 9.89 -3.28
CA SER A 178 10.47 11.25 -3.71
C SER A 178 10.24 11.50 -5.20
N ASP A 179 10.16 10.44 -5.99
CA ASP A 179 9.94 10.49 -7.44
C ASP A 179 8.54 10.01 -7.87
N ALA A 180 7.65 9.78 -6.91
CA ALA A 180 6.31 9.24 -7.20
C ALA A 180 5.53 10.04 -8.26
N VAL A 181 5.64 11.38 -8.23
CA VAL A 181 5.00 12.25 -9.22
C VAL A 181 5.61 12.06 -10.61
N GLY A 182 6.96 12.08 -10.70
CA GLY A 182 7.67 11.89 -11.96
C GLY A 182 7.40 10.52 -12.58
N VAL A 183 7.41 9.47 -11.76
CA VAL A 183 7.10 8.10 -12.20
C VAL A 183 5.67 8.00 -12.72
N LEU A 184 4.70 8.60 -12.01
CA LEU A 184 3.31 8.55 -12.48
C LEU A 184 3.12 9.29 -13.80
N HIS A 185 3.81 10.42 -14.02
CA HIS A 185 3.81 11.07 -15.33
C HIS A 185 4.31 10.14 -16.45
N GLN A 186 5.39 9.39 -16.20
CA GLN A 186 5.91 8.42 -17.18
C GLN A 186 4.91 7.28 -17.45
N VAL A 187 4.28 6.74 -16.38
CA VAL A 187 3.26 5.69 -16.50
C VAL A 187 2.07 6.16 -17.34
N LEU A 188 1.58 7.37 -17.09
CA LEU A 188 0.46 7.93 -17.84
C LEU A 188 0.82 8.23 -19.31
N ALA A 189 2.00 8.79 -19.57
CA ALA A 189 2.48 9.04 -20.93
C ALA A 189 2.59 7.75 -21.73
N ALA A 190 3.14 6.67 -21.13
CA ALA A 190 3.24 5.37 -21.79
C ALA A 190 1.88 4.66 -21.99
N THR A 191 0.79 5.20 -21.46
CA THR A 191 -0.56 4.62 -21.59
C THR A 191 -1.30 5.12 -22.83
N THR A 192 -0.86 6.23 -23.42
CA THR A 192 -1.47 6.86 -24.61
C THR A 192 -0.85 6.38 -25.93
N ASP A 193 0.22 5.58 -25.90
CA ASP A 193 0.85 4.94 -27.05
C ASP A 193 0.27 3.52 -27.29
#